data_8055f143ba2108e5eaafce6e9130bec4
#
_entry.id   8055f143ba2108e5eaafce6e9130bec4
#
_cell.length_a   1.000
_cell.length_b   1.000
_cell.length_c   1.000
_cell.angle_alpha   90.00
_cell.angle_beta   90.00
_cell.angle_gamma   90.00
#
_symmetry.space_group_name_H-M   'P 1'
#
loop_
_entity.id
_entity.type
_entity.pdbx_description
1 polymer ?
#
loop_
_entity_poly.entity_id
_entity_poly.type
_entity_poly.pdbx_seq_one_letter_code
_entity_poly.pdbx_strand_id
1 'polypeptide(L)'
;EGKITPPASAKDIILHILKKSGVKGGVGKVLEYTGPGSSSLSLTERATICNMGAELGATTSIFETDHKTLEYLDFQGRSGDYLEIKADPDAHYDEKIVINLNDIVPMIAKPHSPDNVESISGVCGVKVNQVAIGSCTNSSYEDLTRAASILRNKKISDHVSLVIAPGSSSILSMLAANGALSDLIDSGARILECGCGPCIGMGQAPNTNGVSLRTFNRNFKGRSGTDSAEIYLVSPESAAASALCGYITDNIPDFDADIYNKPDLAIRNKGFFIYNKPDMNQDIVKGPNIKELPVQNAPSDFIRLKTVFIGKDNISTDDITPSDSKMLPFRSNIEYLSDFCLARLDRDFPKRAKDNNPGIIVAGENYGQGSSREHAALSPAYLGIKAVIAKSFARIHKSNLINNGIIPLIFENPADYDKISLLDEAELCSALTRIA
;
A
#
# COMPACT_ATOMS: atom_id res chain seq x y z
N GLU A 1 2.30 -17.49 18.94
CA GLU A 1 3.05 -18.48 19.69
C GLU A 1 4.13 -19.12 18.81
N GLY A 2 5.10 -19.84 19.41
CA GLY A 2 6.16 -20.51 18.65
C GLY A 2 7.19 -19.57 18.05
N LYS A 3 7.97 -20.07 17.08
CA LYS A 3 9.00 -19.34 16.36
C LYS A 3 8.92 -19.67 14.87
N ILE A 4 9.04 -18.65 14.02
CA ILE A 4 9.08 -18.90 12.59
C ILE A 4 10.37 -19.62 12.20
N THR A 5 10.25 -20.57 11.29
CA THR A 5 11.38 -21.38 10.82
C THR A 5 11.56 -21.18 9.31
N PRO A 6 12.77 -20.89 8.84
CA PRO A 6 13.06 -20.87 7.41
C PRO A 6 12.59 -22.16 6.71
N PRO A 7 12.10 -22.09 5.46
CA PRO A 7 12.15 -20.90 4.58
C PRO A 7 10.96 -19.94 4.74
N ALA A 8 10.04 -20.16 5.69
CA ALA A 8 8.97 -19.23 5.96
C ALA A 8 9.50 -17.92 6.61
N SER A 9 8.84 -16.80 6.35
CA SER A 9 9.24 -15.48 6.82
C SER A 9 8.05 -14.64 7.29
N ALA A 10 8.31 -13.41 7.76
CA ALA A 10 7.27 -12.51 8.23
C ALA A 10 6.19 -12.21 7.17
N LYS A 11 6.55 -12.25 5.88
CA LYS A 11 5.60 -12.12 4.79
C LYS A 11 4.55 -13.23 4.81
N ASP A 12 4.97 -14.44 5.12
CA ASP A 12 4.07 -15.60 5.15
C ASP A 12 3.12 -15.53 6.35
N ILE A 13 3.56 -14.92 7.47
CA ILE A 13 2.69 -14.67 8.63
C ILE A 13 1.52 -13.76 8.23
N ILE A 14 1.82 -12.62 7.63
CA ILE A 14 0.75 -11.66 7.28
C ILE A 14 -0.12 -12.17 6.13
N LEU A 15 0.41 -12.95 5.19
CA LEU A 15 -0.38 -13.64 4.17
C LEU A 15 -1.31 -14.67 4.82
N HIS A 16 -0.84 -15.41 5.83
CA HIS A 16 -1.69 -16.33 6.60
C HIS A 16 -2.84 -15.59 7.30
N ILE A 17 -2.57 -14.42 7.88
CA ILE A 17 -3.60 -13.57 8.51
C ILE A 17 -4.61 -13.08 7.46
N LEU A 18 -4.15 -12.63 6.30
CA LEU A 18 -5.02 -12.22 5.20
C LEU A 18 -5.91 -13.36 4.70
N LYS A 19 -5.38 -14.59 4.59
CA LYS A 19 -6.17 -15.77 4.26
C LYS A 19 -7.30 -16.02 5.26
N LYS A 20 -7.02 -15.82 6.56
CA LYS A 20 -7.98 -16.09 7.64
C LYS A 20 -9.04 -14.99 7.78
N SER A 21 -8.64 -13.73 7.64
CA SER A 21 -9.48 -12.57 7.98
C SER A 21 -10.06 -11.85 6.76
N GLY A 22 -9.45 -12.01 5.57
CA GLY A 22 -9.81 -11.30 4.36
C GLY A 22 -9.42 -9.81 4.37
N VAL A 23 -9.58 -9.14 3.24
CA VAL A 23 -9.24 -7.71 3.07
C VAL A 23 -10.12 -6.74 3.85
N LYS A 24 -11.19 -7.22 4.47
CA LYS A 24 -12.10 -6.43 5.33
C LYS A 24 -12.01 -6.80 6.81
N GLY A 25 -11.22 -7.82 7.17
CA GLY A 25 -11.17 -8.36 8.54
C GLY A 25 -10.68 -7.38 9.61
N GLY A 26 -9.90 -6.38 9.20
CA GLY A 26 -9.37 -5.35 10.08
C GLY A 26 -10.13 -4.01 10.05
N VAL A 27 -11.21 -3.90 9.27
CA VAL A 27 -11.94 -2.63 9.13
C VAL A 27 -12.50 -2.19 10.49
N GLY A 28 -12.15 -0.96 10.89
CA GLY A 28 -12.55 -0.40 12.19
C GLY A 28 -11.76 -0.95 13.38
N LYS A 29 -10.77 -1.83 13.17
CA LYS A 29 -9.95 -2.45 14.21
C LYS A 29 -8.53 -1.88 14.25
N VAL A 30 -7.93 -1.90 15.43
CA VAL A 30 -6.49 -1.78 15.67
C VAL A 30 -5.97 -3.19 15.93
N LEU A 31 -4.91 -3.58 15.21
CA LEU A 31 -4.29 -4.90 15.37
C LEU A 31 -3.06 -4.77 16.27
N GLU A 32 -3.10 -5.42 17.41
CA GLU A 32 -1.95 -5.53 18.30
C GLU A 32 -1.36 -6.93 18.22
N TYR A 33 -0.06 -6.98 17.98
CA TYR A 33 0.70 -8.25 17.89
C TYR A 33 1.55 -8.41 19.12
N THR A 34 1.28 -9.47 19.90
CA THR A 34 1.93 -9.73 21.18
C THR A 34 2.26 -11.21 21.33
N GLY A 35 2.91 -11.55 22.42
CA GLY A 35 3.25 -12.92 22.82
C GLY A 35 4.66 -13.36 22.38
N PRO A 36 5.10 -14.57 22.77
CA PRO A 36 6.49 -15.01 22.61
C PRO A 36 6.94 -15.11 21.15
N GLY A 37 6.01 -15.38 20.23
CA GLY A 37 6.30 -15.40 18.80
C GLY A 37 6.69 -14.04 18.27
N SER A 38 6.05 -12.96 18.73
CA SER A 38 6.35 -11.60 18.30
C SER A 38 7.76 -11.14 18.71
N SER A 39 8.21 -11.55 19.90
CA SER A 39 9.55 -11.24 20.41
C SER A 39 10.67 -11.95 19.63
N SER A 40 10.35 -13.00 18.87
CA SER A 40 11.33 -13.68 18.01
C SER A 40 11.59 -12.94 16.69
N LEU A 41 10.72 -12.01 16.29
CA LEU A 41 10.80 -11.27 15.04
C LEU A 41 11.70 -10.05 15.18
N SER A 42 12.52 -9.78 14.17
CA SER A 42 13.27 -8.53 14.08
C SER A 42 12.32 -7.33 13.87
N LEU A 43 12.81 -6.11 14.05
CA LEU A 43 11.99 -4.93 13.84
C LEU A 43 11.51 -4.81 12.38
N THR A 44 12.35 -5.16 11.40
CA THR A 44 12.00 -5.13 9.99
C THR A 44 10.96 -6.19 9.62
N GLU A 45 11.00 -7.36 10.24
CA GLU A 45 9.98 -8.39 10.10
C GLU A 45 8.63 -7.94 10.68
N ARG A 46 8.62 -7.26 11.85
CA ARG A 46 7.41 -6.64 12.40
C ARG A 46 6.89 -5.54 11.48
N ALA A 47 7.77 -4.74 10.89
CA ALA A 47 7.40 -3.70 9.93
C ALA A 47 6.71 -4.28 8.69
N THR A 48 7.15 -5.43 8.17
CA THR A 48 6.49 -6.15 7.08
C THR A 48 5.04 -6.51 7.43
N ILE A 49 4.81 -7.05 8.63
CA ILE A 49 3.48 -7.41 9.12
C ILE A 49 2.60 -6.16 9.26
N CYS A 50 3.10 -5.10 9.91
CA CYS A 50 2.36 -3.84 10.05
C CYS A 50 2.04 -3.18 8.72
N ASN A 51 2.98 -3.19 7.76
CA ASN A 51 2.78 -2.62 6.42
C ASN A 51 1.57 -3.26 5.71
N MET A 52 1.48 -4.58 5.78
CA MET A 52 0.37 -5.30 5.15
C MET A 52 -0.91 -5.35 6.01
N GLY A 53 -0.88 -4.87 7.22
CA GLY A 53 -2.08 -4.62 8.03
C GLY A 53 -3.07 -3.67 7.33
N ALA A 54 -2.56 -2.75 6.50
CA ALA A 54 -3.39 -1.90 5.65
C ALA A 54 -4.23 -2.69 4.63
N GLU A 55 -3.74 -3.83 4.16
CA GLU A 55 -4.46 -4.70 3.21
C GLU A 55 -5.58 -5.52 3.89
N LEU A 56 -5.54 -5.64 5.22
CA LEU A 56 -6.66 -6.15 6.03
C LEU A 56 -7.75 -5.08 6.24
N GLY A 57 -7.51 -3.83 5.82
CA GLY A 57 -8.39 -2.69 6.12
C GLY A 57 -8.23 -2.17 7.55
N ALA A 58 -7.21 -2.59 8.29
CA ALA A 58 -6.97 -2.17 9.67
C ALA A 58 -6.74 -0.66 9.80
N THR A 59 -7.20 -0.09 10.90
CA THR A 59 -6.94 1.30 11.25
C THR A 59 -5.45 1.52 11.49
N THR A 60 -4.83 0.61 12.23
CA THR A 60 -3.37 0.54 12.43
C THR A 60 -2.98 -0.86 12.89
N SER A 61 -1.67 -1.11 12.88
CA SER A 61 -1.04 -2.33 13.39
C SER A 61 0.12 -1.93 14.30
N ILE A 62 0.22 -2.52 15.48
CA ILE A 62 1.26 -2.20 16.46
C ILE A 62 1.89 -3.46 17.04
N PHE A 63 3.13 -3.34 17.45
CA PHE A 63 3.86 -4.30 18.26
C PHE A 63 4.33 -3.62 19.55
N GLU A 64 4.42 -4.39 20.62
CA GLU A 64 5.13 -3.95 21.83
C GLU A 64 6.60 -3.64 21.50
N THR A 65 7.18 -2.66 22.21
CA THR A 65 8.62 -2.40 22.12
C THR A 65 9.39 -3.31 23.05
N ASP A 66 10.55 -3.78 22.60
CA ASP A 66 11.43 -4.66 23.36
C ASP A 66 12.91 -4.42 23.00
N HIS A 67 13.79 -5.33 23.43
CA HIS A 67 15.22 -5.26 23.13
C HIS A 67 15.52 -5.22 21.62
N LYS A 68 14.71 -5.88 20.77
CA LYS A 68 14.87 -5.82 19.30
C LYS A 68 14.61 -4.42 18.75
N THR A 69 13.66 -3.70 19.36
CA THR A 69 13.41 -2.29 19.02
C THR A 69 14.60 -1.42 19.42
N LEU A 70 15.15 -1.65 20.64
CA LEU A 70 16.32 -0.92 21.10
C LEU A 70 17.57 -1.20 20.23
N GLU A 71 17.85 -2.46 19.91
CA GLU A 71 18.94 -2.87 19.02
C GLU A 71 18.87 -2.16 17.65
N TYR A 72 17.66 -2.07 17.09
CA TYR A 72 17.45 -1.38 15.81
C TYR A 72 17.70 0.13 15.92
N LEU A 73 17.18 0.77 16.98
CA LEU A 73 17.38 2.20 17.22
C LEU A 73 18.86 2.50 17.47
N ASP A 74 19.55 1.67 18.23
CA ASP A 74 20.98 1.79 18.48
C ASP A 74 21.79 1.71 17.18
N PHE A 75 21.48 0.73 16.33
CA PHE A 75 22.07 0.60 15.00
C PHE A 75 21.84 1.84 14.12
N GLN A 76 20.73 2.57 14.33
CA GLN A 76 20.42 3.83 13.65
C GLN A 76 21.05 5.05 14.34
N GLY A 77 21.80 4.88 15.44
CA GLY A 77 22.32 5.96 16.27
C GLY A 77 21.24 6.75 17.03
N ARG A 78 20.12 6.09 17.35
CA ARG A 78 18.92 6.67 17.96
C ARG A 78 18.48 5.94 19.23
N SER A 79 19.37 5.32 19.94
CA SER A 79 19.05 4.60 21.19
C SER A 79 18.33 5.47 22.23
N GLY A 80 18.62 6.78 22.25
CA GLY A 80 17.94 7.76 23.13
C GLY A 80 16.45 7.99 22.81
N ASP A 81 15.98 7.54 21.64
CA ASP A 81 14.56 7.64 21.24
C ASP A 81 13.75 6.41 21.68
N TYR A 82 14.39 5.43 22.34
CA TYR A 82 13.68 4.26 22.80
C TYR A 82 12.70 4.61 23.92
N LEU A 83 11.47 4.16 23.75
CA LEU A 83 10.40 4.24 24.72
C LEU A 83 9.81 2.84 24.90
N GLU A 84 9.72 2.36 26.15
CA GLU A 84 9.01 1.12 26.44
C GLU A 84 7.51 1.35 26.28
N ILE A 85 6.90 0.62 25.36
CA ILE A 85 5.45 0.63 25.10
C ILE A 85 4.95 -0.80 25.15
N LYS A 86 4.06 -1.07 26.10
CA LYS A 86 3.40 -2.35 26.34
C LYS A 86 1.92 -2.13 26.63
N ALA A 87 1.12 -3.15 26.39
CA ALA A 87 -0.26 -3.15 26.84
C ALA A 87 -0.34 -3.12 28.39
N ASP A 88 -1.36 -2.47 28.91
CA ASP A 88 -1.68 -2.55 30.33
C ASP A 88 -2.05 -3.98 30.73
N PRO A 89 -1.73 -4.44 31.98
CA PRO A 89 -2.01 -5.81 32.41
C PRO A 89 -3.50 -6.19 32.35
N ASP A 90 -4.40 -5.21 32.41
CA ASP A 90 -5.85 -5.36 32.34
C ASP A 90 -6.43 -4.89 31.01
N ALA A 91 -5.63 -4.76 29.96
CA ALA A 91 -6.09 -4.38 28.63
C ALA A 91 -7.15 -5.35 28.10
N HIS A 92 -8.26 -4.79 27.62
CA HIS A 92 -9.35 -5.56 27.02
C HIS A 92 -9.24 -5.57 25.51
N TYR A 93 -9.47 -6.74 24.91
CA TYR A 93 -9.47 -6.96 23.48
C TYR A 93 -10.82 -7.50 23.03
N ASP A 94 -11.40 -6.92 21.98
CA ASP A 94 -12.68 -7.36 21.42
C ASP A 94 -12.54 -8.76 20.78
N GLU A 95 -11.37 -9.07 20.23
CA GLU A 95 -11.11 -10.35 19.56
C GLU A 95 -9.65 -10.77 19.78
N LYS A 96 -9.42 -12.06 19.91
CA LYS A 96 -8.10 -12.66 20.01
C LYS A 96 -7.91 -13.73 18.93
N ILE A 97 -6.86 -13.57 18.12
CA ILE A 97 -6.45 -14.55 17.12
C ILE A 97 -5.11 -15.13 17.54
N VAL A 98 -5.06 -16.44 17.78
CA VAL A 98 -3.83 -17.15 18.10
C VAL A 98 -3.25 -17.76 16.84
N ILE A 99 -1.97 -17.51 16.58
CA ILE A 99 -1.18 -18.05 15.47
C ILE A 99 0.04 -18.76 16.04
N ASN A 100 0.19 -20.04 15.69
CA ASN A 100 1.41 -20.78 15.98
C ASN A 100 2.39 -20.60 14.81
N LEU A 101 3.49 -19.90 15.04
CA LEU A 101 4.48 -19.61 14.01
C LEU A 101 5.22 -20.85 13.51
N ASN A 102 5.22 -21.94 14.28
CA ASN A 102 5.81 -23.22 13.84
C ASN A 102 5.01 -23.86 12.69
N ASP A 103 3.73 -23.50 12.53
CA ASP A 103 2.85 -24.06 11.49
C ASP A 103 2.82 -23.21 10.22
N ILE A 104 3.53 -22.07 10.21
CA ILE A 104 3.61 -21.20 9.05
C ILE A 104 4.55 -21.79 8.01
N VAL A 105 4.01 -21.96 6.82
CA VAL A 105 4.74 -22.42 5.63
C VAL A 105 4.82 -21.28 4.60
N PRO A 106 5.70 -21.35 3.58
CA PRO A 106 5.69 -20.38 2.49
C PRO A 106 4.32 -20.25 1.85
N MET A 107 3.82 -19.01 1.76
CA MET A 107 2.50 -18.65 1.29
C MET A 107 2.57 -17.82 0.00
N ILE A 108 1.49 -17.84 -0.76
CA ILE A 108 1.36 -17.05 -1.97
C ILE A 108 -0.05 -16.45 -2.07
N ALA A 109 -0.14 -15.14 -2.34
CA ALA A 109 -1.40 -14.51 -2.72
C ALA A 109 -1.53 -14.52 -4.25
N LYS A 110 -2.59 -15.16 -4.75
CA LYS A 110 -2.90 -15.24 -6.18
C LYS A 110 -3.56 -13.97 -6.71
N PRO A 111 -3.53 -13.70 -8.02
CA PRO A 111 -4.27 -12.61 -8.63
C PRO A 111 -5.79 -12.72 -8.31
N HIS A 112 -6.49 -11.66 -8.08
CA HIS A 112 -6.17 -10.23 -8.08
C HIS A 112 -6.55 -9.64 -6.72
N SER A 113 -6.26 -10.34 -5.62
CA SER A 113 -6.53 -9.87 -4.26
C SER A 113 -5.46 -10.38 -3.28
N PRO A 114 -5.01 -9.55 -2.33
CA PRO A 114 -3.98 -9.95 -1.37
C PRO A 114 -4.45 -11.00 -0.36
N ASP A 115 -5.75 -11.26 -0.24
CA ASP A 115 -6.34 -12.31 0.60
C ASP A 115 -6.65 -13.63 -0.15
N ASN A 116 -6.44 -13.65 -1.48
CA ASN A 116 -6.55 -14.89 -2.25
C ASN A 116 -5.31 -15.79 -2.05
N VAL A 117 -5.12 -16.22 -0.81
CA VAL A 117 -3.88 -16.83 -0.32
C VAL A 117 -4.01 -18.34 -0.17
N GLU A 118 -2.95 -19.05 -0.58
CA GLU A 118 -2.76 -20.47 -0.29
C GLU A 118 -1.28 -20.79 -0.01
N SER A 119 -0.97 -22.05 0.35
CA SER A 119 0.42 -22.52 0.39
C SER A 119 1.02 -22.42 -1.01
N ILE A 120 2.29 -22.02 -1.11
CA ILE A 120 2.98 -21.93 -2.40
C ILE A 120 3.03 -23.27 -3.13
N SER A 121 3.04 -24.39 -2.40
CA SER A 121 3.01 -25.74 -2.97
C SER A 121 1.77 -26.03 -3.84
N GLY A 122 0.64 -25.37 -3.55
CA GLY A 122 -0.58 -25.48 -4.34
C GLY A 122 -0.52 -24.79 -5.71
N VAL A 123 0.50 -23.97 -5.96
CA VAL A 123 0.65 -23.16 -7.21
C VAL A 123 1.96 -23.46 -7.95
N CYS A 124 2.72 -24.43 -7.48
CA CYS A 124 3.98 -24.83 -8.11
C CYS A 124 3.83 -25.16 -9.59
N GLY A 125 4.86 -24.82 -10.39
CA GLY A 125 4.93 -25.11 -11.83
C GLY A 125 4.34 -24.01 -12.73
N VAL A 126 3.71 -22.97 -12.19
CA VAL A 126 3.29 -21.81 -12.98
C VAL A 126 4.53 -21.07 -13.50
N LYS A 127 4.64 -20.86 -14.82
CA LYS A 127 5.77 -20.18 -15.44
C LYS A 127 5.81 -18.70 -15.04
N VAL A 128 6.99 -18.21 -14.62
CA VAL A 128 7.20 -16.84 -14.16
C VAL A 128 7.94 -16.05 -15.25
N ASN A 129 7.42 -14.86 -15.58
CA ASN A 129 8.07 -13.95 -16.53
C ASN A 129 8.87 -12.85 -15.83
N GLN A 130 8.45 -12.46 -14.63
CA GLN A 130 9.06 -11.38 -13.89
C GLN A 130 9.05 -11.67 -12.39
N VAL A 131 10.14 -11.31 -11.73
CA VAL A 131 10.23 -11.29 -10.26
C VAL A 131 10.65 -9.90 -9.83
N ALA A 132 9.95 -9.32 -8.84
CA ALA A 132 10.29 -8.02 -8.28
C ALA A 132 10.39 -8.11 -6.75
N ILE A 133 11.59 -7.93 -6.22
CA ILE A 133 11.88 -7.95 -4.78
C ILE A 133 12.14 -6.53 -4.29
N GLY A 134 11.45 -6.13 -3.22
CA GLY A 134 11.61 -4.81 -2.65
C GLY A 134 10.31 -4.13 -2.23
N SER A 135 10.19 -2.85 -2.50
CA SER A 135 9.12 -1.93 -2.10
C SER A 135 9.10 -1.65 -0.58
N CYS A 136 8.06 -0.94 -0.10
CA CYS A 136 7.90 -0.65 1.32
C CYS A 136 7.70 -1.89 2.21
N THR A 137 7.42 -3.05 1.62
CA THR A 137 7.09 -4.27 2.35
C THR A 137 8.32 -5.13 2.64
N ASN A 138 9.10 -5.47 1.60
CA ASN A 138 10.26 -6.36 1.73
C ASN A 138 11.48 -5.80 0.98
N SER A 139 12.04 -4.73 1.51
CA SER A 139 13.23 -4.08 0.97
C SER A 139 14.25 -3.73 2.05
N SER A 140 14.10 -4.32 3.23
CA SER A 140 15.05 -4.16 4.32
C SER A 140 16.40 -4.78 3.97
N TYR A 141 17.42 -4.42 4.74
CA TYR A 141 18.74 -5.06 4.62
C TYR A 141 18.63 -6.58 4.77
N GLU A 142 17.83 -7.05 5.74
CA GLU A 142 17.61 -8.47 6.01
C GLU A 142 16.91 -9.18 4.84
N ASP A 143 15.85 -8.60 4.28
CA ASP A 143 15.14 -9.16 3.13
C ASP A 143 16.08 -9.34 1.93
N LEU A 144 16.90 -8.32 1.64
CA LEU A 144 17.75 -8.32 0.45
C LEU A 144 18.98 -9.18 0.61
N THR A 145 19.54 -9.32 1.83
CA THR A 145 20.65 -10.27 2.08
C THR A 145 20.18 -11.72 2.04
N ARG A 146 18.97 -12.04 2.51
CA ARG A 146 18.36 -13.36 2.34
C ARG A 146 18.20 -13.71 0.85
N ALA A 147 17.62 -12.80 0.06
CA ALA A 147 17.51 -13.00 -1.38
C ALA A 147 18.88 -13.15 -2.07
N ALA A 148 19.86 -12.32 -1.70
CA ALA A 148 21.22 -12.39 -2.22
C ALA A 148 21.90 -13.74 -1.89
N SER A 149 21.72 -14.23 -0.67
CA SER A 149 22.26 -15.53 -0.24
C SER A 149 21.71 -16.69 -1.06
N ILE A 150 20.38 -16.69 -1.35
CA ILE A 150 19.74 -17.71 -2.19
C ILE A 150 20.30 -17.65 -3.64
N LEU A 151 20.54 -16.45 -4.16
CA LEU A 151 20.99 -16.19 -5.54
C LEU A 151 22.51 -16.31 -5.73
N ARG A 152 23.27 -16.32 -4.64
CA ARG A 152 24.73 -16.32 -4.65
C ARG A 152 25.31 -17.44 -5.50
N ASN A 153 26.27 -17.12 -6.38
CA ASN A 153 26.92 -18.06 -7.30
C ASN A 153 25.96 -18.80 -8.24
N LYS A 154 24.74 -18.27 -8.44
CA LYS A 154 23.72 -18.86 -9.33
C LYS A 154 23.26 -17.82 -10.33
N LYS A 155 22.64 -18.26 -11.43
CA LYS A 155 21.97 -17.39 -12.39
C LYS A 155 20.49 -17.64 -12.40
N ILE A 156 19.70 -16.58 -12.53
CA ILE A 156 18.28 -16.67 -12.76
C ILE A 156 17.97 -17.34 -14.10
N SER A 157 16.79 -17.86 -14.24
CA SER A 157 16.32 -18.46 -15.50
C SER A 157 16.28 -17.42 -16.63
N ASP A 158 16.73 -17.79 -17.83
CA ASP A 158 16.91 -16.90 -19.00
C ASP A 158 15.64 -16.18 -19.43
N HIS A 159 14.45 -16.71 -19.09
CA HIS A 159 13.17 -16.09 -19.44
C HIS A 159 12.56 -15.24 -18.31
N VAL A 160 13.26 -15.10 -17.19
CA VAL A 160 12.80 -14.31 -16.05
C VAL A 160 13.52 -12.97 -16.03
N SER A 161 12.76 -11.89 -15.87
CA SER A 161 13.29 -10.57 -15.54
C SER A 161 13.24 -10.38 -14.02
N LEU A 162 14.40 -10.40 -13.35
CA LEU A 162 14.51 -10.12 -11.93
C LEU A 162 14.87 -8.65 -11.69
N VAL A 163 14.11 -7.99 -10.82
CA VAL A 163 14.43 -6.63 -10.36
C VAL A 163 14.46 -6.53 -8.85
N ILE A 164 15.40 -5.73 -8.35
CA ILE A 164 15.57 -5.42 -6.93
C ILE A 164 15.33 -3.94 -6.71
N ALA A 165 14.40 -3.58 -5.84
CA ALA A 165 14.12 -2.20 -5.45
C ALA A 165 14.47 -2.01 -3.96
N PRO A 166 15.69 -1.54 -3.62
CA PRO A 166 16.12 -1.34 -2.24
C PRO A 166 15.27 -0.26 -1.54
N GLY A 167 15.07 -0.42 -0.23
CA GLY A 167 14.21 0.48 0.55
C GLY A 167 14.78 1.89 0.75
N SER A 168 16.11 2.02 0.69
CA SER A 168 16.78 3.31 0.83
C SER A 168 18.21 3.28 0.27
N SER A 169 18.76 4.46 0.01
CA SER A 169 20.17 4.60 -0.38
C SER A 169 21.13 4.06 0.68
N SER A 170 20.77 4.14 1.96
CA SER A 170 21.58 3.56 3.04
C SER A 170 21.63 2.03 2.94
N ILE A 171 20.49 1.37 2.71
CA ILE A 171 20.43 -0.09 2.49
C ILE A 171 21.26 -0.46 1.27
N LEU A 172 21.09 0.25 0.14
CA LEU A 172 21.89 0.00 -1.07
C LEU A 172 23.39 0.12 -0.81
N SER A 173 23.81 1.14 -0.04
CA SER A 173 25.21 1.33 0.36
C SER A 173 25.72 0.19 1.25
N MET A 174 24.88 -0.32 2.16
CA MET A 174 25.23 -1.46 3.01
C MET A 174 25.44 -2.75 2.19
N LEU A 175 24.54 -3.02 1.22
CA LEU A 175 24.64 -4.16 0.32
C LEU A 175 25.88 -4.06 -0.58
N ALA A 176 26.27 -2.84 -1.00
CA ALA A 176 27.49 -2.62 -1.77
C ALA A 176 28.75 -2.86 -0.92
N ALA A 177 28.72 -2.47 0.35
CA ALA A 177 29.88 -2.58 1.25
C ALA A 177 30.20 -4.03 1.65
N ASN A 178 29.21 -4.94 1.68
CA ASN A 178 29.40 -6.33 2.12
C ASN A 178 29.39 -7.35 0.96
N GLY A 179 29.24 -6.91 -0.29
CA GLY A 179 29.25 -7.77 -1.47
C GLY A 179 27.89 -8.36 -1.86
N ALA A 180 26.83 -8.22 -1.05
CA ALA A 180 25.50 -8.72 -1.39
C ALA A 180 24.94 -8.11 -2.68
N LEU A 181 25.26 -6.83 -2.94
CA LEU A 181 24.85 -6.17 -4.19
C LEU A 181 25.53 -6.82 -5.41
N SER A 182 26.80 -7.22 -5.30
CA SER A 182 27.51 -7.93 -6.37
C SER A 182 26.84 -9.26 -6.67
N ASP A 183 26.54 -10.07 -5.64
CA ASP A 183 25.86 -11.36 -5.81
C ASP A 183 24.48 -11.22 -6.48
N LEU A 184 23.72 -10.16 -6.15
CA LEU A 184 22.45 -9.86 -6.82
C LEU A 184 22.65 -9.52 -8.31
N ILE A 185 23.63 -8.67 -8.64
CA ILE A 185 23.93 -8.27 -10.03
C ILE A 185 24.43 -9.48 -10.82
N ASP A 186 25.35 -10.26 -10.26
CA ASP A 186 25.95 -11.42 -10.92
C ASP A 186 24.92 -12.52 -11.19
N SER A 187 23.86 -12.61 -10.36
CA SER A 187 22.75 -13.50 -10.61
C SER A 187 21.89 -13.12 -11.82
N GLY A 188 22.01 -11.89 -12.32
CA GLY A 188 21.22 -11.32 -13.42
C GLY A 188 20.13 -10.34 -12.98
N ALA A 189 20.15 -9.90 -11.74
CA ALA A 189 19.17 -8.92 -11.24
C ALA A 189 19.48 -7.51 -11.75
N ARG A 190 18.44 -6.79 -12.14
CA ARG A 190 18.49 -5.34 -12.38
C ARG A 190 18.22 -4.60 -11.07
N ILE A 191 19.10 -3.70 -10.70
CA ILE A 191 18.90 -2.86 -9.51
C ILE A 191 18.14 -1.60 -9.93
N LEU A 192 17.04 -1.33 -9.24
CA LEU A 192 16.19 -0.17 -9.45
C LEU A 192 16.51 0.94 -8.44
N GLU A 193 15.97 2.12 -8.70
CA GLU A 193 16.01 3.23 -7.75
C GLU A 193 15.30 2.88 -6.43
N CYS A 194 15.76 3.48 -5.34
CA CYS A 194 15.15 3.31 -4.02
C CYS A 194 13.82 4.06 -3.96
N GLY A 195 12.73 3.38 -4.32
CA GLY A 195 11.41 4.02 -4.37
C GLY A 195 10.26 3.07 -4.70
N CYS A 196 9.06 3.63 -4.77
CA CYS A 196 7.80 2.90 -4.96
C CYS A 196 7.40 2.69 -6.44
N GLY A 197 8.22 3.12 -7.40
CA GLY A 197 7.89 3.09 -8.83
C GLY A 197 7.36 1.74 -9.33
N PRO A 198 8.07 0.63 -9.10
CA PRO A 198 7.65 -0.68 -9.61
C PRO A 198 6.30 -1.17 -9.08
N CYS A 199 5.88 -0.72 -7.90
CA CYS A 199 4.59 -1.08 -7.31
C CYS A 199 3.41 -0.67 -8.20
N ILE A 200 3.55 0.41 -8.96
CA ILE A 200 2.56 0.94 -9.91
C ILE A 200 3.01 0.79 -11.36
N GLY A 201 4.03 -0.02 -11.63
CA GLY A 201 4.53 -0.28 -12.97
C GLY A 201 5.51 0.77 -13.52
N MET A 202 5.93 1.76 -12.73
CA MET A 202 6.94 2.73 -13.11
C MET A 202 8.35 2.11 -13.02
N GLY A 203 9.13 2.28 -14.09
CA GLY A 203 10.47 1.70 -14.20
C GLY A 203 10.52 0.20 -14.44
N GLN A 204 9.48 -0.56 -14.04
CA GLN A 204 9.36 -1.99 -14.28
C GLN A 204 7.89 -2.45 -14.19
N ALA A 205 7.22 -2.50 -15.33
CA ALA A 205 5.90 -3.12 -15.47
C ALA A 205 6.03 -4.60 -15.89
N PRO A 206 5.05 -5.46 -15.56
CA PRO A 206 4.97 -6.79 -16.15
C PRO A 206 4.59 -6.71 -17.62
N ASN A 207 4.97 -7.71 -18.41
CA ASN A 207 4.54 -7.83 -19.79
C ASN A 207 3.04 -8.20 -19.90
N THR A 208 2.45 -7.96 -21.06
CA THR A 208 1.07 -8.37 -21.37
C THR A 208 0.91 -9.88 -21.20
N ASN A 209 -0.13 -10.30 -20.48
CA ASN A 209 -0.42 -11.69 -20.09
C ASN A 209 0.72 -12.38 -19.31
N GLY A 210 1.63 -11.59 -18.73
CA GLY A 210 2.77 -12.13 -17.99
C GLY A 210 2.45 -12.41 -16.54
N VAL A 211 3.11 -13.42 -15.98
CA VAL A 211 3.09 -13.76 -14.57
C VAL A 211 4.24 -13.04 -13.87
N SER A 212 3.92 -12.22 -12.84
CA SER A 212 4.89 -11.48 -12.05
C SER A 212 4.78 -11.85 -10.57
N LEU A 213 5.86 -12.39 -9.98
CA LEU A 213 5.98 -12.60 -8.54
C LEU A 213 6.55 -11.35 -7.88
N ARG A 214 5.90 -10.89 -6.83
CA ARG A 214 6.31 -9.66 -6.15
C ARG A 214 6.30 -9.81 -4.63
N THR A 215 7.27 -9.21 -3.99
CA THR A 215 7.30 -9.13 -2.53
C THR A 215 6.52 -7.90 -2.01
N PHE A 216 5.80 -7.23 -2.89
CA PHE A 216 5.01 -6.03 -2.64
C PHE A 216 3.73 -6.37 -1.85
N ASN A 217 2.94 -5.34 -1.54
CA ASN A 217 1.75 -5.52 -0.71
C ASN A 217 0.44 -5.67 -1.49
N ARG A 218 0.40 -5.31 -2.79
CA ARG A 218 -0.84 -5.24 -3.58
C ARG A 218 -0.71 -5.92 -4.93
N ASN A 219 -1.76 -6.65 -5.32
CA ASN A 219 -1.84 -7.39 -6.58
C ASN A 219 -3.19 -7.20 -7.29
N PHE A 220 -3.88 -6.10 -7.05
CA PHE A 220 -5.14 -5.79 -7.75
C PHE A 220 -4.92 -5.70 -9.26
N LYS A 221 -5.95 -6.04 -10.03
CA LYS A 221 -5.93 -6.00 -11.49
C LYS A 221 -5.47 -4.63 -12.01
N GLY A 222 -4.51 -4.61 -12.91
CA GLY A 222 -3.94 -3.38 -13.48
C GLY A 222 -3.05 -2.58 -12.54
N ARG A 223 -2.90 -2.97 -11.27
CA ARG A 223 -2.12 -2.21 -10.28
C ARG A 223 -0.71 -1.89 -10.73
N SER A 224 -0.05 -2.81 -11.39
CA SER A 224 1.35 -2.68 -11.82
C SER A 224 1.51 -2.24 -13.28
N GLY A 225 0.47 -1.68 -13.89
CA GLY A 225 0.50 -1.03 -15.20
C GLY A 225 -0.13 -1.84 -16.34
N THR A 226 -0.22 -3.17 -16.24
CA THR A 226 -0.78 -4.04 -17.29
C THR A 226 -1.97 -4.79 -16.76
N ASP A 227 -3.16 -4.56 -17.32
CA ASP A 227 -4.42 -5.15 -16.84
C ASP A 227 -4.50 -6.68 -17.02
N SER A 228 -3.83 -7.22 -18.04
CA SER A 228 -3.82 -8.65 -18.34
C SER A 228 -2.73 -9.42 -17.60
N ALA A 229 -1.86 -8.75 -16.83
CA ALA A 229 -0.81 -9.43 -16.09
C ALA A 229 -1.34 -10.03 -14.78
N GLU A 230 -0.83 -11.22 -14.46
CA GLU A 230 -1.13 -11.92 -13.22
C GLU A 230 -0.07 -11.65 -12.17
N ILE A 231 -0.46 -10.91 -11.13
CA ILE A 231 0.44 -10.51 -10.06
C ILE A 231 0.21 -11.40 -8.85
N TYR A 232 1.27 -12.08 -8.42
CA TYR A 232 1.31 -12.89 -7.21
C TYR A 232 2.14 -12.20 -6.14
N LEU A 233 1.77 -12.35 -4.86
CA LEU A 233 2.54 -11.84 -3.73
C LEU A 233 3.17 -12.99 -2.97
N VAL A 234 4.48 -12.89 -2.73
CA VAL A 234 5.28 -13.91 -2.06
C VAL A 234 6.35 -13.28 -1.16
N SER A 235 7.01 -14.10 -0.35
CA SER A 235 8.20 -13.70 0.42
C SER A 235 9.43 -13.48 -0.50
N PRO A 236 10.46 -12.74 -0.03
CA PRO A 236 11.73 -12.61 -0.75
C PRO A 236 12.38 -13.94 -1.06
N GLU A 237 12.32 -14.89 -0.14
CA GLU A 237 12.89 -16.24 -0.26
C GLU A 237 12.21 -17.02 -1.40
N SER A 238 10.87 -17.03 -1.42
CA SER A 238 10.08 -17.68 -2.46
C SER A 238 10.27 -17.01 -3.82
N ALA A 239 10.39 -15.66 -3.84
CA ALA A 239 10.65 -14.90 -5.05
C ALA A 239 12.03 -15.23 -5.65
N ALA A 240 13.07 -15.25 -4.84
CA ALA A 240 14.44 -15.57 -5.26
C ALA A 240 14.54 -17.01 -5.80
N ALA A 241 13.98 -17.99 -5.09
CA ALA A 241 13.94 -19.37 -5.54
C ALA A 241 13.20 -19.54 -6.88
N SER A 242 12.05 -18.90 -7.03
CA SER A 242 11.27 -18.95 -8.27
C SER A 242 11.99 -18.23 -9.44
N ALA A 243 12.79 -17.19 -9.16
CA ALA A 243 13.62 -16.55 -10.19
C ALA A 243 14.70 -17.50 -10.75
N LEU A 244 15.27 -18.35 -9.90
CA LEU A 244 16.28 -19.33 -10.31
C LEU A 244 15.71 -20.39 -11.26
N CYS A 245 14.56 -20.98 -10.91
CA CYS A 245 14.00 -22.07 -11.70
C CYS A 245 13.09 -21.60 -12.85
N GLY A 246 12.59 -20.36 -12.80
CA GLY A 246 11.69 -19.82 -13.82
C GLY A 246 10.21 -20.19 -13.64
N TYR A 247 9.88 -20.86 -12.55
CA TYR A 247 8.52 -21.29 -12.20
C TYR A 247 8.27 -21.00 -10.71
N ILE A 248 6.99 -20.85 -10.33
CA ILE A 248 6.61 -20.83 -8.92
C ILE A 248 7.03 -22.16 -8.29
N THR A 249 7.79 -22.11 -7.20
CA THR A 249 8.34 -23.29 -6.55
C THR A 249 8.30 -23.17 -5.03
N ASP A 250 8.10 -24.28 -4.35
CA ASP A 250 8.27 -24.47 -2.91
C ASP A 250 9.66 -25.02 -2.53
N ASN A 251 10.45 -25.37 -3.54
CA ASN A 251 11.84 -25.81 -3.34
C ASN A 251 12.75 -24.57 -3.18
N ILE A 252 12.75 -24.01 -1.98
CA ILE A 252 13.58 -22.87 -1.62
C ILE A 252 14.94 -23.42 -1.15
N PRO A 253 16.06 -23.07 -1.80
CA PRO A 253 17.37 -23.51 -1.38
C PRO A 253 17.70 -23.05 0.04
N ASP A 254 18.48 -23.84 0.79
CA ASP A 254 19.06 -23.39 2.04
C ASP A 254 19.84 -22.10 1.81
N PHE A 255 19.72 -21.18 2.74
CA PHE A 255 20.39 -19.89 2.69
C PHE A 255 20.92 -19.49 4.07
N ASP A 256 21.99 -18.72 4.05
CA ASP A 256 22.61 -18.14 5.23
C ASP A 256 22.91 -16.66 4.95
N ALA A 257 22.07 -15.77 5.46
CA ALA A 257 22.26 -14.34 5.29
C ALA A 257 23.41 -13.76 6.13
N ASP A 258 23.85 -14.48 7.15
CA ASP A 258 24.92 -14.05 8.06
C ASP A 258 26.32 -14.09 7.38
N ILE A 259 26.41 -14.71 6.18
CA ILE A 259 27.60 -14.59 5.32
C ILE A 259 27.90 -13.15 4.94
N TYR A 260 26.90 -12.28 4.95
CA TYR A 260 27.05 -10.86 4.70
C TYR A 260 27.17 -10.11 6.03
N ASN A 261 28.40 -9.78 6.40
CA ASN A 261 28.62 -9.00 7.62
C ASN A 261 27.82 -7.70 7.58
N LYS A 262 26.97 -7.50 8.59
CA LYS A 262 26.21 -6.26 8.73
C LYS A 262 27.16 -5.10 9.00
N PRO A 263 27.14 -4.02 8.21
CA PRO A 263 27.98 -2.85 8.45
C PRO A 263 27.64 -2.17 9.79
N ASP A 264 28.64 -1.59 10.46
CA ASP A 264 28.52 -1.02 11.81
C ASP A 264 27.54 0.16 11.93
N LEU A 265 27.21 0.84 10.83
CA LEU A 265 26.30 1.99 10.81
C LEU A 265 25.36 1.93 9.63
N ALA A 266 24.07 2.10 9.92
CA ALA A 266 23.02 2.21 8.89
C ALA A 266 23.08 3.53 8.12
N ILE A 267 23.49 4.63 8.78
CA ILE A 267 23.49 5.97 8.18
C ILE A 267 24.93 6.39 7.87
N ARG A 268 25.36 6.17 6.62
CA ARG A 268 26.69 6.58 6.13
C ARG A 268 26.67 7.88 5.34
N ASN A 269 25.54 8.26 4.77
CA ASN A 269 25.47 9.39 3.84
C ASN A 269 24.53 10.49 4.34
N LYS A 270 25.09 11.54 4.92
CA LYS A 270 24.37 12.76 5.31
C LYS A 270 24.27 13.80 4.18
N GLY A 271 24.85 13.52 3.01
CA GLY A 271 24.96 14.47 1.89
C GLY A 271 23.63 14.81 1.22
N PHE A 272 22.56 14.06 1.49
CA PHE A 272 21.22 14.36 0.97
C PHE A 272 20.43 15.36 1.83
N PHE A 273 20.89 15.66 3.04
CA PHE A 273 20.24 16.62 3.89
C PHE A 273 20.77 18.01 3.62
N ILE A 274 19.93 18.90 3.12
CA ILE A 274 20.26 20.30 2.87
C ILE A 274 19.80 21.11 4.08
N TYR A 275 20.77 21.58 4.90
CA TYR A 275 20.51 22.37 6.09
C TYR A 275 20.74 23.86 5.77
N ASN A 276 19.83 24.45 5.00
CA ASN A 276 19.88 25.88 4.75
C ASN A 276 19.10 26.63 5.84
N LYS A 277 19.59 27.84 6.19
CA LYS A 277 18.79 28.75 7.02
C LYS A 277 17.55 29.17 6.20
N PRO A 278 16.35 29.20 6.79
CA PRO A 278 15.16 29.70 6.11
C PRO A 278 15.38 31.12 5.62
N ASP A 279 15.10 31.39 4.36
CA ASP A 279 15.02 32.73 3.81
C ASP A 279 13.55 33.06 3.58
N MET A 280 13.01 33.90 4.47
CA MET A 280 11.60 34.29 4.43
C MET A 280 11.28 35.25 3.30
N ASN A 281 12.29 35.78 2.60
CA ASN A 281 12.11 36.72 1.48
C ASN A 281 12.23 36.03 0.12
N GLN A 282 12.44 34.72 0.10
CA GLN A 282 12.56 33.97 -1.14
C GLN A 282 11.19 33.68 -1.74
N ASP A 283 10.96 34.10 -2.98
CA ASP A 283 9.75 33.76 -3.73
C ASP A 283 9.66 32.27 -4.04
N ILE A 284 8.45 31.72 -3.94
CA ILE A 284 8.18 30.33 -4.33
C ILE A 284 8.07 30.25 -5.84
N VAL A 285 9.02 29.60 -6.49
CA VAL A 285 8.98 29.32 -7.93
C VAL A 285 8.23 27.99 -8.17
N LYS A 286 7.08 28.07 -8.80
CA LYS A 286 6.26 26.90 -9.15
C LYS A 286 6.52 26.47 -10.60
N GLY A 287 6.63 25.15 -10.83
CA GLY A 287 6.67 24.58 -12.17
C GLY A 287 5.33 24.77 -12.93
N PRO A 288 5.31 24.53 -14.26
CA PRO A 288 4.16 24.86 -15.10
C PRO A 288 2.88 24.07 -14.77
N ASN A 289 3.02 22.87 -14.21
CA ASN A 289 1.90 22.00 -13.81
C ASN A 289 1.49 22.16 -12.35
N ILE A 290 2.16 23.05 -11.60
CA ILE A 290 1.81 23.32 -10.19
C ILE A 290 0.85 24.49 -10.16
N LYS A 291 -0.42 24.22 -9.90
CA LYS A 291 -1.49 25.23 -9.81
C LYS A 291 -1.86 25.50 -8.34
N GLU A 292 -2.53 26.61 -8.12
CA GLU A 292 -3.13 26.90 -6.80
C GLU A 292 -4.14 25.81 -6.45
N LEU A 293 -4.14 25.42 -5.15
CA LEU A 293 -5.16 24.49 -4.66
C LEU A 293 -6.52 25.21 -4.59
N PRO A 294 -7.61 24.54 -5.00
CA PRO A 294 -8.94 25.12 -4.90
C PRO A 294 -9.32 25.31 -3.43
N VAL A 295 -9.65 26.54 -3.06
CA VAL A 295 -10.15 26.86 -1.72
C VAL A 295 -11.66 26.65 -1.72
N GLN A 296 -12.12 25.80 -0.80
CA GLN A 296 -13.56 25.59 -0.58
C GLN A 296 -14.08 26.58 0.44
N ASN A 297 -15.23 27.17 0.16
CA ASN A 297 -15.96 27.95 1.14
C ASN A 297 -16.60 27.02 2.19
N ALA A 298 -16.76 27.51 3.41
CA ALA A 298 -17.51 26.78 4.43
C ALA A 298 -18.91 26.41 3.91
N PRO A 299 -19.39 25.18 4.17
CA PRO A 299 -20.74 24.77 3.78
C PRO A 299 -21.77 25.68 4.45
N SER A 300 -22.87 25.97 3.75
CA SER A 300 -24.02 26.63 4.36
C SER A 300 -24.87 25.62 5.10
N ASP A 301 -25.68 26.09 6.07
CA ASP A 301 -26.57 25.23 6.86
C ASP A 301 -27.73 24.64 6.04
N PHE A 302 -28.00 25.25 4.88
CA PHE A 302 -29.00 24.78 3.92
C PHE A 302 -28.38 24.77 2.50
N ILE A 303 -28.41 23.62 1.81
CA ILE A 303 -27.90 23.47 0.46
C ILE A 303 -28.89 22.66 -0.38
N ARG A 304 -29.29 23.20 -1.54
CA ARG A 304 -29.96 22.41 -2.58
C ARG A 304 -28.92 21.78 -3.49
N LEU A 305 -29.05 20.49 -3.72
CA LEU A 305 -28.10 19.68 -4.45
C LEU A 305 -28.82 18.97 -5.60
N LYS A 306 -28.10 18.68 -6.69
CA LYS A 306 -28.57 17.76 -7.74
C LYS A 306 -27.76 16.48 -7.72
N THR A 307 -28.42 15.34 -7.88
CA THR A 307 -27.79 14.03 -8.00
C THR A 307 -27.08 13.95 -9.35
N VAL A 308 -25.76 14.08 -9.34
CA VAL A 308 -24.95 14.13 -10.58
C VAL A 308 -24.26 12.81 -10.93
N PHE A 309 -24.30 11.84 -10.02
CA PHE A 309 -23.76 10.50 -10.25
C PHE A 309 -24.41 9.48 -9.31
N ILE A 310 -24.67 8.28 -9.86
CA ILE A 310 -25.13 7.11 -9.09
C ILE A 310 -24.18 5.96 -9.39
N GLY A 311 -23.40 5.58 -8.37
CA GLY A 311 -22.36 4.58 -8.48
C GLY A 311 -22.64 3.31 -7.69
N LYS A 312 -22.16 2.18 -8.17
CA LYS A 312 -22.29 0.86 -7.55
C LYS A 312 -21.39 0.73 -6.30
N ASP A 313 -21.36 -0.48 -5.74
CA ASP A 313 -20.47 -0.83 -4.64
C ASP A 313 -18.99 -0.82 -5.07
N ASN A 314 -18.11 -0.61 -4.10
CA ASN A 314 -16.66 -0.75 -4.23
C ASN A 314 -16.01 0.21 -5.25
N ILE A 315 -16.53 1.41 -5.40
CA ILE A 315 -15.87 2.45 -6.21
C ILE A 315 -14.54 2.80 -5.55
N SER A 316 -13.46 2.59 -6.28
CA SER A 316 -12.11 2.84 -5.79
C SER A 316 -11.70 4.30 -5.95
N THR A 317 -10.68 4.73 -5.20
CA THR A 317 -10.07 6.05 -5.40
C THR A 317 -9.43 6.21 -6.77
N ASP A 318 -9.06 5.09 -7.46
CA ASP A 318 -8.60 5.10 -8.85
C ASP A 318 -9.73 5.31 -9.86
N ASP A 319 -10.94 4.87 -9.54
CA ASP A 319 -12.13 5.16 -10.35
C ASP A 319 -12.54 6.62 -10.20
N ILE A 320 -12.42 7.17 -8.99
CA ILE A 320 -12.75 8.57 -8.72
C ILE A 320 -11.74 9.51 -9.38
N THR A 321 -10.45 9.28 -9.20
CA THR A 321 -9.39 10.08 -9.82
C THR A 321 -8.28 9.15 -10.29
N PRO A 322 -8.12 8.93 -11.61
CA PRO A 322 -7.09 8.06 -12.13
C PRO A 322 -5.69 8.51 -11.72
N SER A 323 -4.81 7.55 -11.48
CA SER A 323 -3.42 7.81 -11.08
C SER A 323 -2.42 6.93 -11.83
N ASP A 324 -2.74 6.64 -13.08
CA ASP A 324 -1.81 5.99 -14.00
C ASP A 324 -0.66 6.92 -14.39
N SER A 325 0.31 6.39 -15.12
CA SER A 325 1.53 7.11 -15.52
C SER A 325 1.26 8.38 -16.32
N LYS A 326 0.12 8.49 -17.01
CA LYS A 326 -0.27 9.67 -17.78
C LYS A 326 -0.76 10.81 -16.87
N MET A 327 -1.41 10.46 -15.75
CA MET A 327 -1.96 11.44 -14.80
C MET A 327 -0.96 11.90 -13.76
N LEU A 328 0.08 11.09 -13.47
CA LEU A 328 1.10 11.41 -12.46
C LEU A 328 1.77 12.78 -12.60
N PRO A 329 2.14 13.26 -13.81
CA PRO A 329 2.74 14.58 -13.99
C PRO A 329 1.83 15.76 -13.61
N PHE A 330 0.52 15.52 -13.54
CA PHE A 330 -0.50 16.55 -13.30
C PHE A 330 -1.06 16.54 -11.89
N ARG A 331 -0.45 15.81 -10.95
CA ARG A 331 -0.98 15.70 -9.58
C ARG A 331 -1.19 17.03 -8.86
N SER A 332 -0.38 18.02 -9.15
CA SER A 332 -0.54 19.37 -8.60
C SER A 332 -1.42 20.29 -9.45
N ASN A 333 -2.19 19.73 -10.39
CA ASN A 333 -3.13 20.45 -11.24
C ASN A 333 -4.53 19.83 -11.11
N ILE A 334 -5.25 20.24 -10.06
CA ILE A 334 -6.58 19.68 -9.74
C ILE A 334 -7.60 20.00 -10.83
N GLU A 335 -7.50 21.18 -11.44
CA GLU A 335 -8.34 21.57 -12.58
C GLU A 335 -8.27 20.52 -13.70
N TYR A 336 -7.05 20.19 -14.15
CA TYR A 336 -6.84 19.18 -15.19
C TYR A 336 -7.31 17.79 -14.74
N LEU A 337 -6.97 17.37 -13.52
CA LEU A 337 -7.38 16.06 -13.00
C LEU A 337 -8.89 15.92 -12.86
N SER A 338 -9.60 17.02 -12.58
CA SER A 338 -11.05 17.00 -12.40
C SER A 338 -11.82 16.61 -13.67
N ASP A 339 -11.25 16.88 -14.85
CA ASP A 339 -11.84 16.46 -16.13
C ASP A 339 -11.86 14.94 -16.33
N PHE A 340 -11.09 14.21 -15.53
CA PHE A 340 -11.05 12.74 -15.53
C PHE A 340 -11.75 12.12 -14.31
N CYS A 341 -12.35 12.94 -13.46
CA CYS A 341 -13.05 12.48 -12.26
C CYS A 341 -14.20 11.55 -12.65
N LEU A 342 -14.25 10.34 -12.09
CA LEU A 342 -15.22 9.27 -12.38
C LEU A 342 -15.39 8.94 -13.88
N ALA A 343 -14.57 9.50 -14.77
CA ALA A 343 -14.70 9.35 -16.21
C ALA A 343 -14.48 7.90 -16.70
N ARG A 344 -13.87 7.04 -15.90
CA ARG A 344 -13.77 5.59 -16.18
C ARG A 344 -15.10 4.87 -16.04
N LEU A 345 -15.98 5.36 -15.17
CA LEU A 345 -17.31 4.81 -14.93
C LEU A 345 -18.38 5.53 -15.72
N ASP A 346 -18.24 6.84 -15.86
CA ASP A 346 -19.18 7.73 -16.56
C ASP A 346 -18.44 8.92 -17.19
N ARG A 347 -18.24 8.87 -18.50
CA ARG A 347 -17.49 9.89 -19.24
C ARG A 347 -18.09 11.29 -19.19
N ASP A 348 -19.41 11.37 -18.99
CA ASP A 348 -20.12 12.64 -18.98
C ASP A 348 -20.19 13.27 -17.57
N PHE A 349 -19.71 12.55 -16.55
CA PHE A 349 -19.77 13.03 -15.17
C PHE A 349 -19.11 14.40 -14.96
N PRO A 350 -17.86 14.66 -15.41
CA PRO A 350 -17.21 15.94 -15.14
C PRO A 350 -18.01 17.12 -15.70
N LYS A 351 -18.56 16.98 -16.90
CA LYS A 351 -19.42 17.99 -17.52
C LYS A 351 -20.73 18.16 -16.77
N ARG A 352 -21.41 17.04 -16.49
CA ARG A 352 -22.69 17.07 -15.77
C ARG A 352 -22.57 17.68 -14.37
N ALA A 353 -21.46 17.41 -13.67
CA ALA A 353 -21.19 18.00 -12.37
C ALA A 353 -21.00 19.52 -12.44
N LYS A 354 -20.24 20.00 -13.43
CA LYS A 354 -20.07 21.45 -13.69
C LYS A 354 -21.39 22.14 -14.01
N ASP A 355 -22.21 21.53 -14.85
CA ASP A 355 -23.50 22.10 -15.33
C ASP A 355 -24.57 22.08 -14.21
N ASN A 356 -24.46 21.23 -13.20
CA ASN A 356 -25.43 21.05 -12.11
C ASN A 356 -24.79 21.27 -10.72
N ASN A 357 -23.94 22.25 -10.58
CA ASN A 357 -23.32 22.65 -9.31
C ASN A 357 -24.28 23.51 -8.48
N PRO A 358 -24.47 23.26 -7.17
CA PRO A 358 -23.80 22.22 -6.36
C PRO A 358 -24.40 20.81 -6.51
N GLY A 359 -23.52 19.81 -6.57
CA GLY A 359 -23.88 18.42 -6.82
C GLY A 359 -23.76 17.50 -5.61
N ILE A 360 -24.48 16.38 -5.67
CA ILE A 360 -24.31 15.23 -4.77
C ILE A 360 -24.00 13.97 -5.57
N ILE A 361 -23.08 13.15 -5.03
CA ILE A 361 -22.78 11.82 -5.52
C ILE A 361 -23.54 10.80 -4.64
N VAL A 362 -24.21 9.84 -5.28
CA VAL A 362 -24.83 8.69 -4.64
C VAL A 362 -23.99 7.46 -4.94
N ALA A 363 -23.68 6.63 -3.92
CA ALA A 363 -22.85 5.45 -4.11
C ALA A 363 -23.33 4.26 -3.26
N GLY A 364 -22.91 3.08 -3.63
CA GLY A 364 -23.16 1.84 -2.90
C GLY A 364 -22.23 1.66 -1.70
N GLU A 365 -21.88 0.42 -1.40
CA GLU A 365 -20.99 0.08 -0.28
C GLU A 365 -19.52 0.40 -0.58
N ASN A 366 -18.78 0.72 0.50
CA ASN A 366 -17.33 0.85 0.49
C ASN A 366 -16.81 1.88 -0.54
N TYR A 367 -17.45 3.03 -0.63
CA TYR A 367 -17.06 4.12 -1.51
C TYR A 367 -15.67 4.67 -1.13
N GLY A 368 -14.79 4.81 -2.13
CA GLY A 368 -13.44 5.33 -1.94
C GLY A 368 -12.42 4.28 -1.46
N GLN A 369 -12.68 3.00 -1.72
CA GLN A 369 -11.73 1.93 -1.38
C GLN A 369 -10.36 2.09 -2.07
N GLY A 370 -9.35 1.40 -1.54
CA GLY A 370 -8.01 1.35 -2.12
C GLY A 370 -7.06 2.38 -1.52
N SER A 371 -6.19 2.95 -2.35
CA SER A 371 -5.14 3.87 -1.90
C SER A 371 -5.68 5.15 -1.27
N SER A 372 -5.03 5.59 -0.18
CA SER A 372 -5.35 6.87 0.46
C SER A 372 -4.92 8.03 -0.46
N ARG A 373 -5.87 8.64 -1.16
CA ARG A 373 -5.62 9.74 -2.11
C ARG A 373 -6.55 10.90 -1.84
N GLU A 374 -5.95 12.00 -1.44
CA GLU A 374 -6.67 13.26 -1.25
C GLU A 374 -7.27 13.77 -2.57
N HIS A 375 -6.61 13.51 -3.70
CA HIS A 375 -7.10 13.88 -5.04
C HIS A 375 -8.49 13.33 -5.36
N ALA A 376 -8.84 12.16 -4.80
CA ALA A 376 -10.18 11.59 -4.93
C ALA A 376 -11.27 12.38 -4.16
N ALA A 377 -10.89 13.33 -3.31
CA ALA A 377 -11.78 14.31 -2.70
C ALA A 377 -11.61 15.69 -3.35
N LEU A 378 -10.39 16.12 -3.68
CA LEU A 378 -10.11 17.42 -4.31
C LEU A 378 -10.77 17.55 -5.69
N SER A 379 -10.69 16.50 -6.54
CA SER A 379 -11.27 16.56 -7.89
C SER A 379 -12.78 16.71 -7.90
N PRO A 380 -13.58 15.91 -7.17
CA PRO A 380 -15.02 16.18 -7.06
C PRO A 380 -15.33 17.50 -6.36
N ALA A 381 -14.57 17.93 -5.35
CA ALA A 381 -14.76 19.23 -4.72
C ALA A 381 -14.59 20.38 -5.72
N TYR A 382 -13.57 20.30 -6.60
CA TYR A 382 -13.36 21.27 -7.68
C TYR A 382 -14.54 21.32 -8.65
N LEU A 383 -15.16 20.17 -8.94
CA LEU A 383 -16.35 20.08 -9.80
C LEU A 383 -17.65 20.57 -9.11
N GLY A 384 -17.56 21.02 -7.86
CA GLY A 384 -18.70 21.55 -7.12
C GLY A 384 -19.51 20.51 -6.35
N ILE A 385 -18.99 19.32 -6.15
CA ILE A 385 -19.62 18.32 -5.28
C ILE A 385 -19.55 18.80 -3.83
N LYS A 386 -20.69 18.82 -3.13
CA LYS A 386 -20.80 19.26 -1.74
C LYS A 386 -21.14 18.14 -0.78
N ALA A 387 -21.71 17.05 -1.28
CA ALA A 387 -22.01 15.89 -0.47
C ALA A 387 -21.81 14.60 -1.26
N VAL A 388 -21.53 13.54 -0.54
CA VAL A 388 -21.59 12.15 -1.02
C VAL A 388 -22.48 11.38 -0.07
N ILE A 389 -23.52 10.71 -0.56
CA ILE A 389 -24.31 9.75 0.21
C ILE A 389 -24.00 8.35 -0.28
N ALA A 390 -23.64 7.46 0.64
CA ALA A 390 -23.26 6.08 0.31
C ALA A 390 -23.83 5.09 1.34
N LYS A 391 -23.94 3.81 0.97
CA LYS A 391 -24.26 2.75 1.93
C LYS A 391 -23.17 2.59 2.99
N SER A 392 -21.89 2.73 2.57
CA SER A 392 -20.74 2.80 3.48
C SER A 392 -19.53 3.44 2.79
N PHE A 393 -18.53 3.88 3.57
CA PHE A 393 -17.30 4.51 3.09
C PHE A 393 -16.07 3.74 3.52
N ALA A 394 -15.03 3.78 2.67
CA ALA A 394 -13.68 3.50 3.11
C ALA A 394 -13.22 4.59 4.10
N ARG A 395 -12.66 4.19 5.24
CA ARG A 395 -12.36 5.06 6.39
C ARG A 395 -11.57 6.32 6.02
N ILE A 396 -10.44 6.13 5.34
CA ILE A 396 -9.54 7.25 5.00
C ILE A 396 -10.19 8.18 3.98
N HIS A 397 -10.95 7.63 3.03
CA HIS A 397 -11.64 8.45 2.05
C HIS A 397 -12.74 9.31 2.67
N LYS A 398 -13.47 8.77 3.65
CA LYS A 398 -14.44 9.55 4.45
C LYS A 398 -13.76 10.77 5.09
N SER A 399 -12.58 10.58 5.71
CA SER A 399 -11.81 11.66 6.31
C SER A 399 -11.33 12.67 5.24
N ASN A 400 -10.89 12.21 4.08
CA ASN A 400 -10.48 13.09 2.98
C ASN A 400 -11.65 13.92 2.45
N LEU A 401 -12.85 13.37 2.33
CA LEU A 401 -14.04 14.13 1.96
C LEU A 401 -14.30 15.27 2.93
N ILE A 402 -14.29 14.99 4.23
CA ILE A 402 -14.49 15.99 5.30
C ILE A 402 -13.42 17.09 5.22
N ASN A 403 -12.16 16.71 5.11
CA ASN A 403 -11.03 17.65 5.05
C ASN A 403 -11.10 18.58 3.82
N ASN A 404 -11.78 18.15 2.77
CA ASN A 404 -11.94 18.92 1.54
C ASN A 404 -13.35 19.54 1.39
N GLY A 405 -14.11 19.63 2.48
CA GLY A 405 -15.39 20.33 2.52
C GLY A 405 -16.55 19.61 1.81
N ILE A 406 -16.43 18.29 1.63
CA ILE A 406 -17.50 17.42 1.12
C ILE A 406 -18.13 16.67 2.29
N ILE A 407 -19.42 16.74 2.44
CA ILE A 407 -20.16 16.11 3.54
C ILE A 407 -20.44 14.64 3.22
N PRO A 408 -19.86 13.67 3.94
CA PRO A 408 -20.16 12.25 3.76
C PRO A 408 -21.40 11.85 4.57
N LEU A 409 -22.41 11.34 3.89
CA LEU A 409 -23.69 10.89 4.44
C LEU A 409 -23.83 9.37 4.26
N ILE A 410 -24.44 8.70 5.24
CA ILE A 410 -24.76 7.27 5.17
C ILE A 410 -26.27 7.13 5.12
N PHE A 411 -26.78 6.24 4.27
CA PHE A 411 -28.20 5.92 4.22
C PHE A 411 -28.68 5.35 5.57
N GLU A 412 -29.72 5.93 6.14
CA GLU A 412 -30.38 5.37 7.32
C GLU A 412 -30.99 4.01 6.98
N ASN A 413 -31.68 3.92 5.84
CA ASN A 413 -32.11 2.67 5.25
C ASN A 413 -31.40 2.43 3.91
N PRO A 414 -30.53 1.40 3.79
CA PRO A 414 -29.83 1.10 2.55
C PRO A 414 -30.70 0.89 1.32
N ALA A 415 -31.99 0.50 1.51
CA ALA A 415 -32.93 0.33 0.42
C ALA A 415 -33.37 1.66 -0.24
N ASP A 416 -33.13 2.79 0.42
CA ASP A 416 -33.44 4.10 -0.15
C ASP A 416 -32.49 4.49 -1.29
N TYR A 417 -31.35 3.82 -1.39
CA TYR A 417 -30.46 3.95 -2.53
C TYR A 417 -31.17 3.70 -3.87
N ASP A 418 -32.04 2.70 -3.94
CA ASP A 418 -32.74 2.31 -5.17
C ASP A 418 -33.87 3.27 -5.58
N LYS A 419 -34.21 4.23 -4.70
CA LYS A 419 -35.25 5.23 -4.95
C LYS A 419 -34.72 6.51 -5.62
N ILE A 420 -33.40 6.69 -5.66
CA ILE A 420 -32.76 7.91 -6.16
C ILE A 420 -32.45 7.76 -7.64
N SER A 421 -32.81 8.79 -8.41
CA SER A 421 -32.54 8.87 -9.85
C SER A 421 -31.55 9.99 -10.17
N LEU A 422 -30.89 9.86 -11.32
CA LEU A 422 -29.98 10.90 -11.81
C LEU A 422 -30.74 12.22 -12.04
N LEU A 423 -30.14 13.32 -11.59
CA LEU A 423 -30.70 14.68 -11.60
C LEU A 423 -31.84 14.94 -10.60
N ASP A 424 -32.17 14.01 -9.74
CA ASP A 424 -33.06 14.28 -8.59
C ASP A 424 -32.49 15.41 -7.73
N GLU A 425 -33.39 16.22 -7.20
CA GLU A 425 -33.04 17.29 -6.27
C GLU A 425 -33.03 16.78 -4.83
N ALA A 426 -32.03 17.17 -4.08
CA ALA A 426 -31.89 16.87 -2.67
C ALA A 426 -31.68 18.18 -1.87
N GLU A 427 -32.23 18.23 -0.69
CA GLU A 427 -32.03 19.34 0.24
C GLU A 427 -31.26 18.84 1.48
N LEU A 428 -30.13 19.47 1.76
CA LEU A 428 -29.36 19.24 2.96
C LEU A 428 -29.66 20.36 3.95
N CYS A 429 -30.34 20.02 5.03
CA CYS A 429 -30.75 20.97 6.08
C CYS A 429 -29.97 20.72 7.34
N SER A 430 -29.63 21.78 8.08
CA SER A 430 -28.92 21.70 9.36
C SER A 430 -27.57 20.98 9.30
N ALA A 431 -26.84 21.16 8.19
CA ALA A 431 -25.58 20.49 7.96
C ALA A 431 -24.52 20.83 9.02
N LEU A 432 -24.47 22.08 9.47
CA LEU A 432 -23.49 22.56 10.46
C LEU A 432 -23.86 22.17 11.90
N THR A 433 -25.15 22.12 12.23
CA THR A 433 -25.61 21.84 13.61
C THR A 433 -25.59 20.36 13.97
N ARG A 434 -25.49 19.45 12.98
CA ARG A 434 -25.45 17.98 13.18
C ARG A 434 -24.07 17.36 13.01
N ILE A 435 -23.08 18.12 12.54
CA ILE A 435 -21.69 17.66 12.32
C ILE A 435 -20.79 18.06 13.51
N ALA A 436 -21.25 18.96 14.39
CA ALA A 436 -20.54 19.45 15.57
C ALA A 436 -20.52 18.42 16.72
#